data_21dc7626fc11c03b7d56a9b728d41f23
#
_entry.id   21dc7626fc11c03b7d56a9b728d41f23
#
_cell.length_a   1.000
_cell.length_b   1.000
_cell.length_c   1.000
_cell.angle_alpha   90.00
_cell.angle_beta   90.00
_cell.angle_gamma   90.00
#
_symmetry.space_group_name_H-M   'P 1'
#
loop_
_entity.id
_entity.type
_entity.pdbx_description
1 polymer ?
#
loop_
_entity_poly.entity_id
_entity_poly.type
_entity_poly.pdbx_seq_one_letter_code
_entity_poly.pdbx_strand_id
1 'polypeptide(L)'
;MNYSPNQKIMKRIILLLIAVALPAFMMAQNSAVDKLFAKYKGKQGVTTVSISPELFQMVNAMGIEELEEQDFPMDKIASVKILTIEDEEGWEDVNFYEEIKKDLDVSDFAEVMTVDDGGEVVRMWMKVNNSTVSEFLLIVGGDDNVLIYITGDFNMNDLEELADTMDYDIDL
;
A
#
# COMPACT_ATOMS: atom_id res chain seq x y z
N MET A 1 22.96 -27.81 46.16
CA MET A 1 22.65 -26.43 45.76
C MET A 1 21.13 -26.35 45.53
N ASN A 2 20.37 -25.95 46.54
CA ASN A 2 18.89 -25.99 46.55
C ASN A 2 18.38 -24.79 45.78
N TYR A 3 17.94 -24.99 44.56
CA TYR A 3 17.15 -23.97 43.83
C TYR A 3 15.73 -23.91 44.41
N SER A 4 15.39 -22.76 44.96
CA SER A 4 14.08 -22.51 45.50
C SER A 4 13.00 -22.62 44.41
N PRO A 5 11.82 -23.22 44.70
CA PRO A 5 10.75 -23.41 43.70
C PRO A 5 10.29 -22.10 43.03
N ASN A 6 10.44 -20.97 43.70
CA ASN A 6 10.10 -19.64 43.15
C ASN A 6 10.97 -19.20 41.95
N GLN A 7 12.24 -19.60 41.90
CA GLN A 7 13.11 -19.23 40.78
C GLN A 7 12.73 -19.95 39.46
N LYS A 8 12.22 -21.17 39.55
CA LYS A 8 11.76 -21.91 38.36
C LYS A 8 10.45 -21.33 37.79
N ILE A 9 9.57 -20.91 38.67
CA ILE A 9 8.31 -20.28 38.29
C ILE A 9 8.58 -18.91 37.68
N MET A 10 9.44 -18.10 38.29
CA MET A 10 9.83 -16.78 37.78
C MET A 10 10.50 -16.87 36.40
N LYS A 11 11.38 -17.83 36.17
CA LYS A 11 12.01 -18.05 34.84
C LYS A 11 10.98 -18.48 33.78
N ARG A 12 9.99 -19.29 34.14
CA ARG A 12 8.91 -19.68 33.21
C ARG A 12 7.99 -18.52 32.87
N ILE A 13 7.67 -17.64 33.82
CA ILE A 13 6.87 -16.44 33.59
C ILE A 13 7.63 -15.45 32.69
N ILE A 14 8.93 -15.25 32.91
CA ILE A 14 9.76 -14.39 32.06
C ILE A 14 9.86 -14.96 30.63
N LEU A 15 10.03 -16.27 30.47
CA LEU A 15 10.04 -16.93 29.15
C LEU A 15 8.71 -16.82 28.43
N LEU A 16 7.58 -16.91 29.15
CA LEU A 16 6.25 -16.73 28.62
C LEU A 16 5.99 -15.27 28.20
N LEU A 17 6.45 -14.30 28.98
CA LEU A 17 6.35 -12.87 28.66
C LEU A 17 7.19 -12.51 27.41
N ILE A 18 8.38 -13.10 27.26
CA ILE A 18 9.24 -12.92 26.08
C ILE A 18 8.57 -13.56 24.85
N ALA A 19 7.98 -14.74 24.98
CA ALA A 19 7.31 -15.43 23.87
C ALA A 19 6.03 -14.71 23.37
N VAL A 20 5.36 -13.97 24.25
CA VAL A 20 4.19 -13.16 23.87
C VAL A 20 4.59 -11.80 23.28
N ALA A 21 5.78 -11.26 23.65
CA ALA A 21 6.27 -10.00 23.12
C ALA A 21 6.89 -10.12 21.72
N LEU A 22 7.39 -11.28 21.33
CA LEU A 22 8.04 -11.50 20.02
C LEU A 22 7.14 -11.23 18.79
N PRO A 23 5.85 -11.59 18.74
CA PRO A 23 5.01 -11.29 17.57
C PRO A 23 4.67 -9.80 17.42
N ALA A 24 4.76 -8.99 18.47
CA ALA A 24 4.47 -7.56 18.39
C ALA A 24 5.55 -6.75 17.65
N PHE A 25 6.77 -7.27 17.54
CA PHE A 25 7.86 -6.62 16.79
C PHE A 25 7.84 -6.92 15.28
N MET A 26 7.07 -7.91 14.81
CA MET A 26 7.00 -8.23 13.39
C MET A 26 6.08 -7.31 12.58
N MET A 27 5.26 -6.46 13.22
CA MET A 27 4.33 -5.55 12.53
C MET A 27 4.90 -4.17 12.23
N ALA A 28 6.18 -3.90 12.55
CA ALA A 28 6.81 -2.59 12.37
C ALA A 28 7.79 -2.54 11.20
N GLN A 29 7.71 -3.45 10.23
CA GLN A 29 8.43 -3.27 8.98
C GLN A 29 7.61 -2.33 8.11
N ASN A 30 7.98 -1.04 8.13
CA ASN A 30 7.47 -0.09 7.16
C ASN A 30 7.67 -0.69 5.76
N SER A 31 6.58 -0.88 5.02
CA SER A 31 6.67 -1.37 3.65
C SER A 31 7.54 -0.43 2.80
N ALA A 32 8.09 -0.91 1.69
CA ALA A 32 8.84 -0.07 0.77
C ALA A 32 7.99 1.14 0.31
N VAL A 33 6.69 0.91 0.12
CA VAL A 33 5.70 1.94 -0.17
C VAL A 33 5.63 2.99 0.94
N ASP A 34 5.56 2.58 2.21
CA ASP A 34 5.50 3.51 3.34
C ASP A 34 6.77 4.36 3.46
N LYS A 35 7.92 3.78 3.20
CA LYS A 35 9.21 4.49 3.19
C LYS A 35 9.24 5.56 2.10
N LEU A 36 8.84 5.20 0.87
CA LEU A 36 8.78 6.13 -0.25
C LEU A 36 7.79 7.26 0.05
N PHE A 37 6.59 6.90 0.50
CA PHE A 37 5.56 7.87 0.87
C PHE A 37 6.03 8.84 1.96
N ALA A 38 6.66 8.34 3.02
CA ALA A 38 7.20 9.16 4.10
C ALA A 38 8.33 10.09 3.64
N LYS A 39 9.14 9.65 2.66
CA LYS A 39 10.26 10.45 2.10
C LYS A 39 9.76 11.70 1.38
N TYR A 40 8.62 11.60 0.69
CA TYR A 40 8.11 12.66 -0.20
C TYR A 40 6.95 13.46 0.40
N LYS A 41 6.22 12.92 1.36
CA LYS A 41 5.06 13.56 1.99
C LYS A 41 5.36 14.98 2.48
N GLY A 42 4.54 15.94 2.02
CA GLY A 42 4.60 17.33 2.45
C GLY A 42 5.72 18.15 1.80
N LYS A 43 6.40 17.62 0.79
CA LYS A 43 7.33 18.39 -0.02
C LYS A 43 6.59 19.23 -1.05
N GLN A 44 7.17 20.38 -1.44
CA GLN A 44 6.61 21.23 -2.49
C GLN A 44 6.70 20.50 -3.84
N GLY A 45 5.67 20.63 -4.68
CA GLY A 45 5.58 19.93 -5.97
C GLY A 45 5.21 18.46 -5.85
N VAL A 46 4.84 18.00 -4.65
CA VAL A 46 4.46 16.60 -4.39
C VAL A 46 3.01 16.54 -3.92
N THR A 47 2.19 15.83 -4.63
CA THR A 47 0.83 15.51 -4.20
C THR A 47 0.81 14.17 -3.46
N THR A 48 0.20 14.17 -2.29
CA THR A 48 0.03 12.95 -1.48
C THR A 48 -1.41 12.79 -1.04
N VAL A 49 -2.01 11.64 -1.36
CA VAL A 49 -3.32 11.23 -0.85
C VAL A 49 -3.13 9.99 0.01
N SER A 50 -3.76 9.96 1.16
CA SER A 50 -3.78 8.80 2.04
C SER A 50 -5.17 8.66 2.64
N ILE A 51 -5.85 7.60 2.25
CA ILE A 51 -7.16 7.23 2.78
C ILE A 51 -6.96 6.01 3.67
N SER A 52 -7.33 6.15 4.93
CA SER A 52 -7.14 5.12 5.94
C SER A 52 -8.32 4.16 6.00
N PRO A 53 -8.11 2.95 6.56
CA PRO A 53 -9.20 2.00 6.79
C PRO A 53 -10.34 2.56 7.64
N GLU A 54 -10.03 3.44 8.60
CA GLU A 54 -11.01 4.04 9.48
C GLU A 54 -12.00 4.93 8.72
N LEU A 55 -11.52 5.65 7.67
CA LEU A 55 -12.39 6.45 6.82
C LEU A 55 -13.38 5.58 6.07
N PHE A 56 -12.92 4.50 5.44
CA PHE A 56 -13.81 3.56 4.73
C PHE A 56 -14.84 2.92 5.66
N GLN A 57 -14.42 2.51 6.87
CA GLN A 57 -15.34 1.97 7.88
C GLN A 57 -16.39 3.01 8.30
N MET A 58 -16.00 4.27 8.45
CA MET A 58 -16.92 5.35 8.81
C MET A 58 -17.93 5.61 7.70
N VAL A 59 -17.49 5.69 6.45
CA VAL A 59 -18.36 5.90 5.27
C VAL A 59 -19.37 4.76 5.15
N ASN A 60 -18.92 3.51 5.25
CA ASN A 60 -19.80 2.34 5.21
C ASN A 60 -20.81 2.33 6.37
N ALA A 61 -20.41 2.76 7.57
CA ALA A 61 -21.30 2.85 8.74
C ALA A 61 -22.33 3.98 8.62
N MET A 62 -22.05 5.01 7.82
CA MET A 62 -22.98 6.13 7.58
C MET A 62 -24.09 5.78 6.57
N GLY A 63 -23.94 4.71 5.78
CA GLY A 63 -24.93 4.28 4.78
C GLY A 63 -25.25 5.40 3.80
N ILE A 64 -24.25 6.03 3.20
CA ILE A 64 -24.46 7.13 2.24
C ILE A 64 -24.89 6.50 0.92
N GLU A 65 -26.21 6.51 0.67
CA GLU A 65 -26.83 5.92 -0.53
C GLU A 65 -26.25 6.48 -1.84
N GLU A 66 -25.84 7.76 -1.85
CA GLU A 66 -25.22 8.40 -3.02
C GLU A 66 -23.88 7.78 -3.44
N LEU A 67 -23.18 7.12 -2.52
CA LEU A 67 -21.92 6.39 -2.81
C LEU A 67 -22.19 4.93 -3.24
N GLU A 68 -23.35 4.39 -2.91
CA GLU A 68 -23.79 3.05 -3.37
C GLU A 68 -24.25 3.09 -4.84
N GLU A 69 -24.64 4.26 -5.37
CA GLU A 69 -24.99 4.44 -6.78
C GLU A 69 -23.79 4.58 -7.71
N GLN A 70 -22.59 4.78 -7.16
CA GLN A 70 -21.34 4.73 -7.91
C GLN A 70 -20.80 3.30 -7.80
N ASP A 71 -20.58 2.67 -8.95
CA ASP A 71 -20.05 1.29 -9.08
C ASP A 71 -18.62 1.12 -8.49
N PHE A 72 -18.27 1.94 -7.51
CA PHE A 72 -16.98 1.92 -6.84
C PHE A 72 -17.03 1.00 -5.61
N PRO A 73 -16.24 -0.08 -5.56
CA PRO A 73 -16.30 -1.10 -4.49
C PRO A 73 -15.70 -0.60 -3.17
N MET A 74 -16.28 0.48 -2.62
CA MET A 74 -15.81 1.15 -1.40
C MET A 74 -15.77 0.22 -0.19
N ASP A 75 -16.69 -0.73 -0.12
CA ASP A 75 -16.80 -1.73 0.94
C ASP A 75 -15.65 -2.75 0.93
N LYS A 76 -14.98 -2.90 -0.22
CA LYS A 76 -13.87 -3.84 -0.43
C LYS A 76 -12.49 -3.19 -0.31
N ILE A 77 -12.42 -1.86 -0.33
CA ILE A 77 -11.17 -1.13 -0.19
C ILE A 77 -10.87 -0.89 1.29
N ALA A 78 -9.67 -1.28 1.72
CA ALA A 78 -9.19 -1.03 3.07
C ALA A 78 -8.37 0.25 3.17
N SER A 79 -7.49 0.53 2.21
CA SER A 79 -6.71 1.78 2.20
C SER A 79 -6.27 2.15 0.80
N VAL A 80 -6.06 3.45 0.58
CA VAL A 80 -5.49 4.00 -0.65
C VAL A 80 -4.35 4.94 -0.30
N LYS A 81 -3.23 4.82 -1.01
CA LYS A 81 -2.12 5.77 -0.99
C LYS A 81 -1.77 6.16 -2.41
N ILE A 82 -1.74 7.47 -2.66
CA ILE A 82 -1.31 8.03 -3.94
C ILE A 82 -0.20 9.04 -3.66
N LEU A 83 0.85 8.95 -4.43
CA LEU A 83 1.99 9.87 -4.40
C LEU A 83 2.32 10.22 -5.83
N THR A 84 2.31 11.52 -6.18
CA THR A 84 2.65 11.98 -7.52
C THR A 84 3.62 13.15 -7.46
N ILE A 85 4.55 13.16 -8.41
CA ILE A 85 5.36 14.30 -8.80
C ILE A 85 5.17 14.43 -10.30
N GLU A 86 4.51 15.49 -10.72
CA GLU A 86 4.38 15.86 -12.13
C GLU A 86 5.64 16.63 -12.53
N ASP A 87 5.94 16.71 -13.83
CA ASP A 87 7.13 17.39 -14.39
C ASP A 87 7.31 18.80 -13.80
N GLU A 88 7.88 18.87 -12.59
CA GLU A 88 8.15 20.11 -11.85
C GLU A 88 9.65 20.33 -11.66
N GLU A 89 10.05 21.59 -11.80
CA GLU A 89 11.43 22.03 -11.60
C GLU A 89 11.96 21.62 -10.20
N GLY A 90 13.07 20.90 -10.19
CA GLY A 90 13.73 20.43 -8.97
C GLY A 90 13.51 18.96 -8.65
N TRP A 91 12.80 18.21 -9.51
CA TRP A 91 12.52 16.78 -9.33
C TRP A 91 13.05 15.91 -10.48
N GLU A 92 13.84 16.47 -11.40
CA GLU A 92 14.33 15.85 -12.63
C GLU A 92 15.16 14.56 -12.38
N ASP A 93 15.80 14.47 -11.21
CA ASP A 93 16.62 13.30 -10.82
C ASP A 93 15.85 12.24 -10.05
N VAL A 94 14.53 12.43 -9.83
CA VAL A 94 13.72 11.48 -9.06
C VAL A 94 13.13 10.42 -9.96
N ASN A 95 13.22 9.17 -9.54
CA ASN A 95 12.57 8.04 -10.18
C ASN A 95 12.03 7.09 -9.11
N PHE A 96 10.73 7.06 -8.94
CA PHE A 96 10.07 6.24 -7.90
C PHE A 96 10.34 4.75 -8.06
N TYR A 97 10.40 4.26 -9.29
CA TYR A 97 10.70 2.85 -9.53
C TYR A 97 12.12 2.50 -9.09
N GLU A 98 13.11 3.31 -9.46
CA GLU A 98 14.51 3.09 -9.09
C GLU A 98 14.73 3.15 -7.58
N GLU A 99 13.95 3.96 -6.89
CA GLU A 99 14.03 4.08 -5.45
C GLU A 99 13.40 2.90 -4.71
N ILE A 100 12.17 2.52 -5.11
CA ILE A 100 11.43 1.49 -4.40
C ILE A 100 11.92 0.08 -4.68
N LYS A 101 12.41 -0.20 -5.89
CA LYS A 101 12.80 -1.55 -6.32
C LYS A 101 13.86 -2.21 -5.43
N LYS A 102 14.63 -1.41 -4.69
CA LYS A 102 15.68 -1.91 -3.79
C LYS A 102 15.14 -2.54 -2.52
N ASP A 103 13.99 -2.02 -2.07
CA ASP A 103 13.35 -2.40 -0.80
C ASP A 103 12.04 -3.17 -1.01
N LEU A 104 11.53 -3.18 -2.26
CA LEU A 104 10.26 -3.80 -2.61
C LEU A 104 10.45 -5.31 -2.79
N ASP A 105 9.79 -6.08 -1.94
CA ASP A 105 9.68 -7.53 -2.11
C ASP A 105 8.40 -7.85 -2.88
N VAL A 106 8.55 -8.25 -4.13
CA VAL A 106 7.45 -8.64 -5.03
C VAL A 106 7.33 -10.14 -5.21
N SER A 107 7.99 -10.95 -4.37
CA SER A 107 7.97 -12.41 -4.49
C SER A 107 6.58 -13.02 -4.42
N ASP A 108 5.67 -12.39 -3.68
CA ASP A 108 4.28 -12.79 -3.53
C ASP A 108 3.31 -12.07 -4.48
N PHE A 109 3.82 -11.23 -5.38
CA PHE A 109 3.02 -10.47 -6.33
C PHE A 109 3.08 -11.11 -7.72
N ALA A 110 1.97 -11.01 -8.46
CA ALA A 110 1.93 -11.20 -9.90
C ALA A 110 2.22 -9.87 -10.59
N GLU A 111 3.18 -9.85 -11.50
CA GLU A 111 3.39 -8.71 -12.38
C GLU A 111 2.34 -8.74 -13.49
N VAL A 112 1.55 -7.66 -13.59
CA VAL A 112 0.41 -7.57 -14.51
C VAL A 112 0.73 -6.73 -15.72
N MET A 113 1.52 -5.66 -15.52
CA MET A 113 1.92 -4.75 -16.58
C MET A 113 3.37 -4.32 -16.41
N THR A 114 4.06 -4.25 -17.53
CA THR A 114 5.42 -3.73 -17.65
C THR A 114 5.51 -2.87 -18.90
N VAL A 115 5.94 -1.62 -18.73
CA VAL A 115 6.32 -0.73 -19.83
C VAL A 115 7.72 -0.23 -19.53
N ASP A 116 8.59 -0.24 -20.54
CA ASP A 116 9.91 0.37 -20.53
C ASP A 116 10.05 1.18 -21.82
N ASP A 117 10.07 2.49 -21.72
CA ASP A 117 10.19 3.41 -22.87
C ASP A 117 11.15 4.55 -22.57
N GLY A 118 12.40 4.38 -23.06
CA GLY A 118 13.39 5.46 -23.14
C GLY A 118 13.79 6.16 -21.83
N GLY A 119 13.46 5.61 -20.68
CA GLY A 119 13.72 6.19 -19.36
C GLY A 119 12.47 6.24 -18.48
N GLU A 120 11.32 6.11 -19.11
CA GLU A 120 10.06 5.92 -18.39
C GLU A 120 9.80 4.44 -18.12
N VAL A 121 9.40 4.12 -16.91
CA VAL A 121 9.12 2.75 -16.46
C VAL A 121 7.76 2.71 -15.80
N VAL A 122 6.87 1.84 -16.28
CA VAL A 122 5.62 1.53 -15.61
C VAL A 122 5.63 0.09 -15.14
N ARG A 123 5.29 -0.14 -13.90
CA ARG A 123 5.11 -1.47 -13.31
C ARG A 123 3.82 -1.54 -12.56
N MET A 124 3.10 -2.61 -12.79
CA MET A 124 1.87 -2.92 -12.07
C MET A 124 1.96 -4.32 -11.48
N TRP A 125 1.73 -4.43 -10.19
CA TRP A 125 1.72 -5.68 -9.46
C TRP A 125 0.45 -5.86 -8.66
N MET A 126 0.03 -7.10 -8.56
CA MET A 126 -1.11 -7.51 -7.74
C MET A 126 -0.73 -8.68 -6.85
N LYS A 127 -1.14 -8.63 -5.59
CA LYS A 127 -1.08 -9.76 -4.69
C LYS A 127 -2.42 -10.47 -4.68
N VAL A 128 -2.46 -11.65 -5.28
CA VAL A 128 -3.70 -12.42 -5.48
C VAL A 128 -3.70 -13.63 -4.56
N ASN A 129 -4.80 -13.81 -3.85
CA ASN A 129 -5.05 -14.99 -3.02
C ASN A 129 -6.44 -15.54 -3.31
N ASN A 130 -6.51 -16.79 -3.82
CA ASN A 130 -7.78 -17.47 -4.14
C ASN A 130 -8.77 -16.64 -4.99
N SER A 131 -8.30 -15.95 -6.02
CA SER A 131 -9.09 -15.07 -6.91
C SER A 131 -9.47 -13.72 -6.31
N THR A 132 -8.99 -13.39 -5.13
CA THR A 132 -9.16 -12.08 -4.53
C THR A 132 -7.82 -11.33 -4.55
N VAL A 133 -7.85 -10.06 -4.88
CA VAL A 133 -6.70 -9.16 -4.84
C VAL A 133 -6.67 -8.49 -3.48
N SER A 134 -5.59 -8.68 -2.73
CA SER A 134 -5.38 -8.06 -1.42
C SER A 134 -4.54 -6.79 -1.48
N GLU A 135 -3.69 -6.68 -2.49
CA GLU A 135 -2.81 -5.53 -2.70
C GLU A 135 -2.68 -5.25 -4.20
N PHE A 136 -2.79 -3.99 -4.56
CA PHE A 136 -2.53 -3.47 -5.91
C PHE A 136 -1.47 -2.38 -5.81
N LEU A 137 -0.45 -2.44 -6.65
CA LEU A 137 0.63 -1.47 -6.69
C LEU A 137 0.91 -1.08 -8.14
N LEU A 138 0.74 0.20 -8.47
CA LEU A 138 1.18 0.82 -9.70
C LEU A 138 2.31 1.79 -9.38
N ILE A 139 3.39 1.72 -10.15
CA ILE A 139 4.51 2.65 -10.07
C ILE A 139 4.87 3.12 -11.47
N VAL A 140 4.97 4.42 -11.62
CA VAL A 140 5.58 5.11 -12.75
C VAL A 140 6.85 5.78 -12.24
N GLY A 141 7.93 5.68 -12.99
CA GLY A 141 9.19 6.35 -12.71
C GLY A 141 9.82 6.82 -14.01
N GLY A 142 10.20 8.09 -14.06
CA GLY A 142 10.75 8.75 -15.24
C GLY A 142 10.53 10.25 -15.13
N ASP A 143 10.08 10.87 -16.23
CA ASP A 143 9.71 12.28 -16.25
C ASP A 143 8.54 12.54 -15.31
N ASP A 144 7.52 11.68 -15.34
CA ASP A 144 6.47 11.61 -14.33
C ASP A 144 6.78 10.53 -13.28
N ASN A 145 6.40 10.83 -12.05
CA ASN A 145 6.55 9.89 -10.95
C ASN A 145 5.22 9.69 -10.24
N VAL A 146 4.67 8.47 -10.34
CA VAL A 146 3.39 8.10 -9.75
C VAL A 146 3.54 6.82 -8.94
N LEU A 147 2.96 6.81 -7.75
CA LEU A 147 2.73 5.60 -6.97
C LEU A 147 1.26 5.57 -6.59
N ILE A 148 0.58 4.46 -6.91
CA ILE A 148 -0.76 4.14 -6.42
C ILE A 148 -0.67 2.80 -5.71
N TYR A 149 -1.05 2.76 -4.44
CA TYR A 149 -1.08 1.56 -3.64
C TYR A 149 -2.44 1.42 -2.97
N ILE A 150 -3.14 0.35 -3.30
CA ILE A 150 -4.47 0.04 -2.81
C ILE A 150 -4.40 -1.30 -2.06
N THR A 151 -4.99 -1.35 -0.88
CA THR A 151 -5.19 -2.59 -0.13
C THR A 151 -6.66 -2.83 0.08
N GLY A 152 -7.07 -4.10 0.11
CA GLY A 152 -8.47 -4.46 0.27
C GLY A 152 -8.72 -5.94 0.09
N ASP A 153 -9.96 -6.25 -0.29
CA ASP A 153 -10.41 -7.62 -0.58
C ASP A 153 -11.35 -7.54 -1.81
N PHE A 154 -10.76 -7.28 -2.98
CA PHE A 154 -11.48 -7.01 -4.23
C PHE A 154 -11.18 -8.07 -5.28
N ASN A 155 -12.14 -8.35 -6.14
CA ASN A 155 -11.97 -9.28 -7.25
C ASN A 155 -11.62 -8.54 -8.55
N MET A 156 -11.38 -9.28 -9.65
CA MET A 156 -10.99 -8.66 -10.92
C MET A 156 -12.08 -7.76 -11.54
N ASN A 157 -13.36 -8.05 -11.29
CA ASN A 157 -14.46 -7.22 -11.81
C ASN A 157 -14.50 -5.87 -11.07
N ASP A 158 -14.20 -5.88 -9.76
CA ASP A 158 -14.12 -4.65 -8.96
C ASP A 158 -13.01 -3.71 -9.48
N LEU A 159 -11.92 -4.28 -10.03
CA LEU A 159 -10.84 -3.50 -10.64
C LEU A 159 -11.23 -2.91 -12.01
N GLU A 160 -12.05 -3.61 -12.78
CA GLU A 160 -12.58 -3.11 -14.04
C GLU A 160 -13.50 -1.89 -13.79
N GLU A 161 -14.38 -1.98 -12.81
CA GLU A 161 -15.25 -0.86 -12.38
C GLU A 161 -14.42 0.35 -11.89
N LEU A 162 -13.32 0.07 -11.16
CA LEU A 162 -12.39 1.12 -10.69
C LEU A 162 -11.68 1.82 -11.87
N ALA A 163 -11.24 1.06 -12.86
CA ALA A 163 -10.57 1.59 -14.04
C ALA A 163 -11.53 2.46 -14.87
N ASP A 164 -12.75 1.99 -15.07
CA ASP A 164 -13.79 2.72 -15.80
C ASP A 164 -14.13 4.05 -15.10
N THR A 165 -14.15 4.08 -13.78
CA THR A 165 -14.42 5.29 -13.00
C THR A 165 -13.28 6.32 -13.13
N MET A 166 -12.03 5.87 -13.24
CA MET A 166 -10.88 6.76 -13.41
C MET A 166 -10.77 7.33 -14.84
N ASP A 167 -11.29 6.61 -15.85
CA ASP A 167 -11.22 7.03 -17.26
C ASP A 167 -12.19 8.19 -17.59
N TYR A 168 -13.20 8.41 -16.76
CA TYR A 168 -14.17 9.50 -16.93
C TYR A 168 -13.63 10.89 -16.53
N ASP A 169 -12.56 10.96 -15.75
CA ASP A 169 -11.99 12.23 -15.26
C ASP A 169 -10.73 12.68 -16.02
N ILE A 170 -10.29 11.91 -17.02
CA ILE A 170 -9.13 12.27 -17.86
C ILE A 170 -9.65 12.64 -19.25
N ASP A 171 -10.17 13.87 -19.41
CA ASP A 171 -10.30 14.52 -20.71
C ASP A 171 -8.88 14.88 -21.21
N LEU A 172 -8.34 14.03 -22.09
CA LEU A 172 -7.09 14.23 -22.82
C LEU A 172 -7.28 15.23 -23.97
#